data_16f941f983f87a8470912ff8c47844fe
#
_entry.id   16f941f983f87a8470912ff8c47844fe
#
_cell.length_a   1.000
_cell.length_b   1.000
_cell.length_c   1.000
_cell.angle_alpha   90.00
_cell.angle_beta   90.00
_cell.angle_gamma   90.00
#
_symmetry.space_group_name_H-M   'P 1'
#
loop_
_entity.id
_entity.type
_entity.pdbx_description
1 polymer ?
#
loop_
_entity_poly.entity_id
_entity_poly.type
_entity_poly.pdbx_seq_one_letter_code
_entity_poly.pdbx_strand_id
1 'polypeptide(L)'
;MSCSRNQINKFLGEIDITGKTVLDVGVQNNPARKYTKGETKKYMTLDIDNEWSPDLVLDINETDIDLSIFTNIINAQRIRGGFDIVFCLEVLEHCWNPIEAVRNLAEFTADGGVCYISVPFINPLHDKWDYLRYTPEWFEKVLPIVGFKRVVVKKRMATNGVLDLMTFYRNEGLRMSKIRLKAGQSKDQALIGLFVEAHK
;
A
#
# COMPACT_ATOMS: atom_id res chain seq x y z
N MET A 1 -10.69 4.55 15.01
CA MET A 1 -9.65 4.19 14.00
C MET A 1 -9.45 2.70 14.08
N SER A 2 -9.47 1.97 12.97
CA SER A 2 -9.34 0.50 12.99
C SER A 2 -7.94 0.06 13.43
N CYS A 3 -7.82 -1.18 13.97
CA CYS A 3 -6.52 -1.77 14.35
C CYS A 3 -5.55 -1.79 13.15
N SER A 4 -6.05 -2.10 11.97
CA SER A 4 -5.29 -2.09 10.71
C SER A 4 -4.70 -0.71 10.42
N ARG A 5 -5.50 0.34 10.47
CA ARG A 5 -5.04 1.71 10.20
C ARG A 5 -3.99 2.19 11.21
N ASN A 6 -4.14 1.85 12.49
CA ASN A 6 -3.13 2.19 13.51
C ASN A 6 -1.77 1.55 13.23
N GLN A 7 -1.75 0.32 12.73
CA GLN A 7 -0.50 -0.35 12.37
C GLN A 7 0.16 0.30 11.15
N ILE A 8 -0.63 0.73 10.15
CA ILE A 8 -0.12 1.49 8.99
C ILE A 8 0.50 2.80 9.47
N ASN A 9 -0.21 3.57 10.29
CA ASN A 9 0.29 4.85 10.79
C ASN A 9 1.58 4.71 11.62
N LYS A 10 1.65 3.65 12.45
CA LYS A 10 2.87 3.35 13.21
C LYS A 10 4.06 3.05 12.29
N PHE A 11 3.84 2.27 11.24
CA PHE A 11 4.87 1.94 10.28
C PHE A 11 5.34 3.20 9.51
N LEU A 12 4.40 4.02 9.04
CA LEU A 12 4.74 5.29 8.39
C LEU A 12 5.55 6.21 9.31
N GLY A 13 5.25 6.20 10.61
CA GLY A 13 6.00 6.95 11.61
C GLY A 13 7.47 6.53 11.78
N GLU A 14 7.89 5.41 11.19
CA GLU A 14 9.30 4.97 11.15
C GLU A 14 10.03 5.50 9.90
N ILE A 15 9.29 5.96 8.86
CA ILE A 15 9.84 6.39 7.58
C ILE A 15 10.21 7.87 7.62
N ASP A 16 11.47 8.18 7.31
CA ASP A 16 11.97 9.54 7.17
C ASP A 16 11.96 9.97 5.70
N ILE A 17 11.19 11.03 5.40
CA ILE A 17 11.03 11.58 4.07
C ILE A 17 11.81 12.88 3.87
N THR A 18 12.71 13.24 4.82
CA THR A 18 13.46 14.49 4.79
C THR A 18 14.27 14.63 3.50
N GLY A 19 14.01 15.71 2.77
CA GLY A 19 14.72 16.05 1.53
C GLY A 19 14.45 15.10 0.35
N LYS A 20 13.51 14.16 0.48
CA LYS A 20 13.14 13.19 -0.54
C LYS A 20 12.07 13.73 -1.49
N THR A 21 12.06 13.18 -2.69
CA THR A 21 10.94 13.31 -3.62
C THR A 21 9.99 12.14 -3.39
N VAL A 22 8.71 12.44 -3.21
CA VAL A 22 7.70 11.46 -2.80
C VAL A 22 6.52 11.48 -3.77
N LEU A 23 6.11 10.29 -4.22
CA LEU A 23 4.83 10.05 -4.88
C LEU A 23 3.93 9.24 -3.95
N ASP A 24 2.72 9.70 -3.73
CA ASP A 24 1.72 9.03 -2.92
C ASP A 24 0.53 8.63 -3.81
N VAL A 25 0.34 7.32 -3.99
CA VAL A 25 -0.63 6.73 -4.93
C VAL A 25 -1.88 6.28 -4.17
N GLY A 26 -3.07 6.66 -4.68
CA GLY A 26 -4.35 6.31 -4.08
C GLY A 26 -4.62 7.08 -2.79
N VAL A 27 -4.31 8.37 -2.79
CA VAL A 27 -4.23 9.19 -1.57
C VAL A 27 -5.58 9.45 -0.94
N GLN A 28 -6.63 9.61 -1.75
CA GLN A 28 -7.90 10.15 -1.30
C GLN A 28 -7.67 11.43 -0.43
N ASN A 29 -8.21 11.46 0.79
CA ASN A 29 -8.04 12.57 1.73
C ASN A 29 -7.04 12.29 2.86
N ASN A 30 -6.26 11.21 2.78
CA ASN A 30 -5.40 10.74 3.87
C ASN A 30 -3.94 10.47 3.45
N PRO A 31 -3.19 11.50 3.02
CA PRO A 31 -1.83 11.34 2.52
C PRO A 31 -0.87 10.80 3.58
N ALA A 32 0.09 9.95 3.14
CA ALA A 32 1.08 9.31 3.99
C ALA A 32 1.94 10.32 4.78
N ARG A 33 2.20 11.51 4.23
CA ARG A 33 2.95 12.58 4.90
C ARG A 33 2.41 13.00 6.26
N LYS A 34 1.14 12.75 6.56
CA LYS A 34 0.56 13.03 7.89
C LYS A 34 1.18 12.19 9.01
N TYR A 35 1.84 11.09 8.66
CA TYR A 35 2.32 10.09 9.60
C TYR A 35 3.83 9.84 9.50
N THR A 36 4.48 10.25 8.41
CA THR A 36 5.93 10.14 8.19
C THR A 36 6.71 11.23 8.92
N LYS A 37 8.04 11.07 9.02
CA LYS A 37 8.93 12.05 9.62
C LYS A 37 9.57 12.95 8.58
N GLY A 38 9.81 14.20 8.96
CA GLY A 38 10.57 15.17 8.20
C GLY A 38 9.79 15.86 7.09
N GLU A 39 10.48 16.73 6.37
CA GLU A 39 9.91 17.50 5.27
C GLU A 39 10.50 17.09 3.94
N THR A 40 9.64 16.91 2.95
CA THR A 40 10.02 16.49 1.61
C THR A 40 10.62 17.63 0.81
N LYS A 41 11.48 17.28 -0.14
CA LYS A 41 11.86 18.19 -1.22
C LYS A 41 10.69 18.45 -2.17
N LYS A 42 9.91 17.41 -2.47
CA LYS A 42 8.70 17.44 -3.29
C LYS A 42 7.77 16.31 -2.86
N TYR A 43 6.49 16.61 -2.71
CA TYR A 43 5.44 15.63 -2.49
C TYR A 43 4.40 15.76 -3.59
N MET A 44 4.12 14.65 -4.26
CA MET A 44 3.10 14.58 -5.30
C MET A 44 2.11 13.48 -4.96
N THR A 45 0.89 13.70 -5.38
CA THR A 45 -0.23 12.78 -5.19
C THR A 45 -0.74 12.28 -6.54
N LEU A 46 -1.10 11.00 -6.58
CA LEU A 46 -1.71 10.36 -7.74
C LEU A 46 -2.96 9.61 -7.29
N ASP A 47 -4.06 9.78 -7.99
CA ASP A 47 -5.28 9.02 -7.78
C ASP A 47 -5.97 8.79 -9.13
N ILE A 48 -6.80 7.74 -9.23
CA ILE A 48 -7.66 7.51 -10.39
C ILE A 48 -8.85 8.47 -10.40
N ASP A 49 -9.25 8.94 -9.22
CA ASP A 49 -10.43 9.77 -9.04
C ASP A 49 -10.06 11.25 -8.83
N ASN A 50 -10.51 12.08 -9.78
CA ASN A 50 -10.30 13.53 -9.74
C ASN A 50 -11.05 14.23 -8.58
N GLU A 51 -12.04 13.57 -7.96
CA GLU A 51 -12.77 14.15 -6.81
C GLU A 51 -11.83 14.44 -5.63
N TRP A 52 -10.73 13.70 -5.51
CA TRP A 52 -9.71 13.90 -4.48
C TRP A 52 -8.71 15.02 -4.80
N SER A 53 -8.83 15.66 -5.98
CA SER A 53 -7.92 16.71 -6.44
C SER A 53 -6.44 16.32 -6.33
N PRO A 54 -6.01 15.16 -6.86
CA PRO A 54 -4.60 14.78 -6.86
C PRO A 54 -3.79 15.66 -7.82
N ASP A 55 -2.47 15.70 -7.63
CA ASP A 55 -1.58 16.36 -8.59
C ASP A 55 -1.59 15.69 -9.97
N LEU A 56 -1.87 14.37 -9.99
CA LEU A 56 -2.00 13.56 -11.20
C LEU A 56 -3.23 12.66 -11.13
N VAL A 57 -4.07 12.71 -12.16
CA VAL A 57 -5.16 11.75 -12.36
C VAL A 57 -4.70 10.67 -13.31
N LEU A 58 -4.55 9.43 -12.82
CA LEU A 58 -4.02 8.32 -13.60
C LEU A 58 -4.41 6.97 -13.00
N ASP A 59 -4.77 6.00 -13.88
CA ASP A 59 -5.02 4.61 -13.48
C ASP A 59 -3.72 3.80 -13.57
N ILE A 60 -3.25 3.29 -12.45
CA ILE A 60 -2.03 2.44 -12.40
C ILE A 60 -2.25 1.05 -13.00
N ASN A 61 -3.49 0.65 -13.35
CA ASN A 61 -3.76 -0.59 -14.07
C ASN A 61 -3.44 -0.51 -15.57
N GLU A 62 -3.28 0.71 -16.11
CA GLU A 62 -3.06 0.92 -17.53
C GLU A 62 -1.68 0.44 -17.98
N THR A 63 -1.64 -0.14 -19.18
CA THR A 63 -0.40 -0.45 -19.90
C THR A 63 0.11 0.80 -20.60
N ASP A 64 1.42 0.89 -20.79
CA ASP A 64 2.06 1.94 -21.58
C ASP A 64 1.76 3.36 -21.09
N ILE A 65 1.76 3.57 -19.76
CA ILE A 65 1.66 4.90 -19.19
C ILE A 65 2.75 5.79 -19.80
N ASP A 66 2.33 6.89 -20.40
CA ASP A 66 3.29 7.88 -20.92
C ASP A 66 4.05 8.56 -19.78
N LEU A 67 5.21 8.02 -19.46
CA LEU A 67 6.08 8.55 -18.41
C LEU A 67 6.58 9.98 -18.70
N SER A 68 6.36 10.51 -19.94
CA SER A 68 6.66 11.91 -20.25
C SER A 68 5.81 12.88 -19.41
N ILE A 69 4.63 12.46 -18.95
CA ILE A 69 3.82 13.21 -17.98
C ILE A 69 4.64 13.48 -16.72
N PHE A 70 5.34 12.45 -16.22
CA PHE A 70 6.24 12.61 -15.07
C PHE A 70 7.50 13.39 -15.47
N THR A 71 8.02 13.17 -16.68
CA THR A 71 9.22 13.85 -17.16
C THR A 71 9.00 15.36 -17.24
N ASN A 72 7.85 15.83 -17.68
CA ASN A 72 7.54 17.25 -17.73
C ASN A 72 7.38 17.87 -16.31
N ILE A 73 6.80 17.12 -15.38
CA ILE A 73 6.65 17.53 -13.99
C ILE A 73 7.97 17.33 -13.23
N ILE A 74 8.70 16.25 -13.52
CA ILE A 74 9.96 15.86 -12.90
C ILE A 74 11.13 16.69 -13.47
N ASN A 75 11.23 16.91 -14.78
CA ASN A 75 12.32 17.67 -15.41
C ASN A 75 12.27 19.17 -15.08
N ALA A 76 11.09 19.77 -14.93
CA ALA A 76 10.96 21.12 -14.42
C ALA A 76 11.58 21.30 -13.02
N GLN A 77 11.86 20.18 -12.30
CA GLN A 77 12.35 20.17 -10.93
C GLN A 77 13.60 19.31 -10.68
N ARG A 78 14.33 18.90 -11.73
CA ARG A 78 15.58 18.08 -11.64
C ARG A 78 15.39 16.70 -10.96
N ILE A 79 14.23 16.06 -11.08
CA ILE A 79 14.05 14.68 -10.62
C ILE A 79 14.42 13.75 -11.79
N ARG A 80 15.65 13.30 -11.84
CA ARG A 80 16.08 12.31 -12.84
C ARG A 80 15.67 10.92 -12.39
N GLY A 81 14.82 10.23 -13.18
CA GLY A 81 14.64 8.78 -13.08
C GLY A 81 13.63 8.28 -12.04
N GLY A 82 12.65 9.09 -11.60
CA GLY A 82 11.58 8.66 -10.69
C GLY A 82 11.64 9.32 -9.29
N PHE A 83 10.84 8.81 -8.36
CA PHE A 83 10.73 9.32 -7.00
C PHE A 83 11.62 8.52 -6.04
N ASP A 84 12.25 9.20 -5.06
CA ASP A 84 13.02 8.53 -4.01
C ASP A 84 12.14 7.59 -3.17
N ILE A 85 10.89 7.98 -2.97
CA ILE A 85 9.89 7.21 -2.22
C ILE A 85 8.57 7.20 -2.99
N VAL A 86 7.99 6.02 -3.14
CA VAL A 86 6.64 5.82 -3.65
C VAL A 86 5.81 5.14 -2.56
N PHE A 87 4.66 5.70 -2.22
CA PHE A 87 3.67 5.06 -1.36
C PHE A 87 2.51 4.52 -2.20
N CYS A 88 2.06 3.29 -1.89
CA CYS A 88 0.89 2.65 -2.47
C CYS A 88 0.18 1.87 -1.34
N LEU A 89 -0.68 2.57 -0.59
CA LEU A 89 -1.18 2.09 0.70
C LEU A 89 -2.67 1.75 0.61
N GLU A 90 -3.02 0.46 0.71
CA GLU A 90 -4.39 -0.05 0.57
C GLU A 90 -4.99 0.35 -0.80
N VAL A 91 -4.26 0.09 -1.88
CA VAL A 91 -4.63 0.40 -3.27
C VAL A 91 -4.63 -0.85 -4.14
N LEU A 92 -3.63 -1.73 -4.00
CA LEU A 92 -3.46 -2.87 -4.91
C LEU A 92 -4.63 -3.86 -4.87
N GLU A 93 -5.36 -3.95 -3.75
CA GLU A 93 -6.57 -4.77 -3.66
C GLU A 93 -7.68 -4.29 -4.61
N HIS A 94 -7.63 -3.01 -5.01
CA HIS A 94 -8.54 -2.36 -5.94
C HIS A 94 -8.04 -2.38 -7.39
N CYS A 95 -6.86 -2.96 -7.64
CA CYS A 95 -6.30 -3.09 -8.97
C CYS A 95 -6.73 -4.42 -9.61
N TRP A 96 -7.42 -4.35 -10.74
CA TRP A 96 -7.81 -5.54 -11.51
C TRP A 96 -6.63 -6.13 -12.31
N ASN A 97 -5.62 -5.32 -12.62
CA ASN A 97 -4.39 -5.72 -13.32
C ASN A 97 -3.16 -5.51 -12.43
N PRO A 98 -2.97 -6.35 -11.37
CA PRO A 98 -1.97 -6.10 -10.35
C PRO A 98 -0.52 -6.19 -10.84
N ILE A 99 -0.27 -6.95 -11.90
CA ILE A 99 1.08 -7.07 -12.49
C ILE A 99 1.48 -5.75 -13.12
N GLU A 100 0.58 -5.12 -13.87
CA GLU A 100 0.83 -3.83 -14.48
C GLU A 100 0.91 -2.73 -13.42
N ALA A 101 0.02 -2.75 -12.44
CA ALA A 101 0.07 -1.80 -11.34
C ALA A 101 1.45 -1.80 -10.64
N VAL A 102 2.02 -2.96 -10.30
CA VAL A 102 3.35 -3.00 -9.66
C VAL A 102 4.49 -2.70 -10.64
N ARG A 103 4.32 -2.94 -11.95
CA ARG A 103 5.27 -2.50 -12.98
C ARG A 103 5.32 -0.97 -13.04
N ASN A 104 4.18 -0.32 -13.05
CA ASN A 104 4.08 1.13 -13.03
C ASN A 104 4.68 1.72 -11.74
N LEU A 105 4.41 1.11 -10.57
CA LEU A 105 5.07 1.50 -9.33
C LEU A 105 6.60 1.39 -9.39
N ALA A 106 7.12 0.35 -10.07
CA ALA A 106 8.56 0.22 -10.28
C ALA A 106 9.10 1.33 -11.21
N GLU A 107 8.38 1.67 -12.28
CA GLU A 107 8.77 2.78 -13.17
C GLU A 107 8.74 4.13 -12.45
N PHE A 108 7.78 4.35 -11.55
CA PHE A 108 7.69 5.57 -10.74
C PHE A 108 8.79 5.67 -9.68
N THR A 109 9.40 4.55 -9.28
CA THR A 109 10.45 4.52 -8.26
C THR A 109 11.81 4.74 -8.90
N ALA A 110 12.59 5.69 -8.39
CA ALA A 110 13.96 5.96 -8.85
C ALA A 110 14.92 4.80 -8.56
N ASP A 111 15.99 4.69 -9.32
CA ASP A 111 17.10 3.81 -8.96
C ASP A 111 17.65 4.18 -7.59
N GLY A 112 17.73 3.21 -6.68
CA GLY A 112 18.06 3.42 -5.27
C GLY A 112 16.90 3.94 -4.42
N GLY A 113 15.71 4.11 -5.00
CA GLY A 113 14.48 4.48 -4.30
C GLY A 113 13.76 3.29 -3.66
N VAL A 114 12.69 3.59 -2.94
CA VAL A 114 11.89 2.58 -2.22
C VAL A 114 10.41 2.79 -2.49
N CYS A 115 9.72 1.72 -2.88
CA CYS A 115 8.27 1.67 -2.92
C CYS A 115 7.74 0.98 -1.65
N TYR A 116 6.89 1.69 -0.89
CA TYR A 116 6.21 1.16 0.28
C TYR A 116 4.77 0.81 -0.09
N ILE A 117 4.42 -0.47 0.04
CA ILE A 117 3.10 -0.98 -0.30
C ILE A 117 2.43 -1.52 0.95
N SER A 118 1.14 -1.26 1.13
CA SER A 118 0.33 -2.00 2.10
C SER A 118 -0.91 -2.57 1.44
N VAL A 119 -1.32 -3.75 1.91
CA VAL A 119 -2.53 -4.43 1.45
C VAL A 119 -3.23 -5.14 2.61
N PRO A 120 -4.57 -5.22 2.60
CA PRO A 120 -5.30 -6.05 3.55
C PRO A 120 -5.15 -7.54 3.21
N PHE A 121 -5.27 -8.41 4.22
CA PHE A 121 -5.37 -9.85 4.03
C PHE A 121 -6.73 -10.39 4.51
N ILE A 122 -7.02 -10.23 5.80
CA ILE A 122 -8.37 -10.50 6.33
C ILE A 122 -9.07 -9.16 6.48
N ASN A 123 -9.87 -8.83 5.49
CA ASN A 123 -10.75 -7.68 5.49
C ASN A 123 -12.02 -8.05 4.73
N PRO A 124 -13.21 -7.64 5.18
CA PRO A 124 -14.42 -7.78 4.38
C PRO A 124 -14.26 -7.11 3.04
N LEU A 125 -15.03 -7.57 2.07
CA LEU A 125 -15.18 -6.82 0.84
C LEU A 125 -15.70 -5.44 1.19
N HIS A 126 -14.96 -4.44 0.79
CA HIS A 126 -15.26 -3.04 1.06
C HIS A 126 -15.05 -2.29 -0.26
N ASP A 127 -15.89 -1.36 -0.52
CA ASP A 127 -15.88 -0.65 -1.78
C ASP A 127 -16.38 -1.46 -3.01
N LYS A 128 -16.65 -0.74 -4.09
CA LYS A 128 -17.18 -1.30 -5.35
C LYS A 128 -16.16 -2.17 -6.09
N TRP A 129 -14.86 -1.85 -5.94
CA TRP A 129 -13.76 -2.42 -6.70
C TRP A 129 -12.73 -3.08 -5.75
N ASP A 130 -13.11 -4.14 -5.04
CA ASP A 130 -12.26 -4.90 -4.12
C ASP A 130 -12.01 -6.30 -4.73
N TYR A 131 -10.92 -6.44 -5.48
CA TYR A 131 -10.67 -7.60 -6.34
C TYR A 131 -9.81 -8.68 -5.69
N LEU A 132 -8.77 -8.29 -4.92
CA LEU A 132 -7.66 -9.18 -4.60
C LEU A 132 -7.25 -9.15 -3.12
N ARG A 133 -6.67 -10.28 -2.70
CA ARG A 133 -5.92 -10.43 -1.44
C ARG A 133 -4.56 -11.05 -1.77
N TYR A 134 -3.50 -10.54 -1.17
CA TYR A 134 -2.12 -10.89 -1.50
C TYR A 134 -1.47 -11.68 -0.40
N THR A 135 -0.61 -12.64 -0.78
CA THR A 135 0.27 -13.35 0.14
C THR A 135 1.70 -12.79 0.10
N PRO A 136 2.53 -13.04 1.14
CA PRO A 136 3.94 -12.66 1.09
C PRO A 136 4.67 -13.19 -0.14
N GLU A 137 4.41 -14.43 -0.49
CA GLU A 137 5.04 -15.15 -1.61
C GLU A 137 4.74 -14.49 -2.96
N TRP A 138 3.56 -13.88 -3.11
CA TRP A 138 3.22 -13.13 -4.32
C TRP A 138 4.17 -11.95 -4.50
N PHE A 139 4.38 -11.14 -3.46
CA PHE A 139 5.29 -9.99 -3.52
C PHE A 139 6.74 -10.42 -3.73
N GLU A 140 7.20 -11.44 -3.00
CA GLU A 140 8.55 -11.98 -3.13
C GLU A 140 8.84 -12.52 -4.52
N LYS A 141 7.82 -13.02 -5.23
CA LYS A 141 7.95 -13.55 -6.60
C LYS A 141 7.81 -12.46 -7.65
N VAL A 142 6.83 -11.57 -7.53
CA VAL A 142 6.44 -10.65 -8.60
C VAL A 142 7.30 -9.38 -8.62
N LEU A 143 7.59 -8.78 -7.46
CA LEU A 143 8.32 -7.52 -7.42
C LEU A 143 9.74 -7.59 -8.04
N PRO A 144 10.51 -8.67 -7.86
CA PRO A 144 11.79 -8.81 -8.59
C PRO A 144 11.63 -8.88 -10.12
N ILE A 145 10.53 -9.46 -10.62
CA ILE A 145 10.27 -9.56 -12.08
C ILE A 145 10.05 -8.19 -12.70
N VAL A 146 9.47 -7.25 -11.95
CA VAL A 146 9.20 -5.87 -12.42
C VAL A 146 10.33 -4.89 -12.11
N GLY A 147 11.46 -5.35 -11.54
CA GLY A 147 12.68 -4.56 -11.41
C GLY A 147 13.11 -4.16 -10.00
N PHE A 148 12.39 -4.57 -8.95
CA PHE A 148 12.86 -4.35 -7.59
C PHE A 148 13.95 -5.36 -7.20
N LYS A 149 15.07 -4.87 -6.66
CA LYS A 149 16.24 -5.70 -6.32
C LYS A 149 16.16 -6.37 -4.95
N ARG A 150 15.46 -5.73 -4.01
CA ARG A 150 15.25 -6.24 -2.65
C ARG A 150 13.81 -6.03 -2.22
N VAL A 151 13.20 -7.06 -1.70
CA VAL A 151 11.81 -7.06 -1.20
C VAL A 151 11.80 -7.51 0.25
N VAL A 152 11.19 -6.72 1.14
CA VAL A 152 11.00 -7.07 2.55
C VAL A 152 9.51 -7.05 2.85
N VAL A 153 8.95 -8.18 3.20
CA VAL A 153 7.52 -8.31 3.54
C VAL A 153 7.36 -8.44 5.04
N LYS A 154 6.64 -7.49 5.65
CA LYS A 154 6.29 -7.48 7.07
C LYS A 154 4.81 -7.83 7.24
N LYS A 155 4.50 -8.78 8.10
CA LYS A 155 3.14 -9.19 8.39
C LYS A 155 2.49 -8.23 9.39
N ARG A 156 1.30 -7.73 9.07
CA ARG A 156 0.45 -7.02 10.02
C ARG A 156 -0.40 -8.04 10.76
N MET A 157 -0.19 -8.17 12.06
CA MET A 157 -0.83 -9.18 12.90
C MET A 157 -1.80 -8.51 13.87
N ALA A 158 -3.02 -9.03 14.01
CA ALA A 158 -3.92 -8.64 15.08
C ALA A 158 -3.58 -9.43 16.34
N THR A 159 -3.45 -8.75 17.46
CA THR A 159 -3.13 -9.35 18.77
C THR A 159 -4.26 -10.18 19.35
N ASN A 160 -5.51 -9.89 18.95
CA ASN A 160 -6.72 -10.66 19.30
C ASN A 160 -7.47 -11.07 18.02
N GLY A 161 -6.73 -11.41 16.97
CA GLY A 161 -7.20 -11.42 15.59
C GLY A 161 -8.47 -12.22 15.34
N VAL A 162 -8.61 -13.38 15.97
CA VAL A 162 -9.82 -14.19 15.81
C VAL A 162 -11.02 -13.53 16.53
N LEU A 163 -10.81 -12.94 17.71
CA LEU A 163 -11.89 -12.29 18.47
C LEU A 163 -12.35 -11.00 17.79
N ASP A 164 -11.41 -10.19 17.29
CA ASP A 164 -11.72 -8.96 16.55
C ASP A 164 -12.40 -9.28 15.23
N LEU A 165 -11.97 -10.32 14.55
CA LEU A 165 -12.58 -10.83 13.32
C LEU A 165 -13.99 -11.36 13.60
N MET A 166 -14.18 -12.13 14.67
CA MET A 166 -15.51 -12.64 15.08
C MET A 166 -16.45 -11.52 15.47
N THR A 167 -15.96 -10.49 16.17
CA THR A 167 -16.75 -9.30 16.54
C THR A 167 -17.15 -8.52 15.30
N PHE A 168 -16.23 -8.38 14.35
CA PHE A 168 -16.50 -7.75 13.06
C PHE A 168 -17.61 -8.50 12.30
N TYR A 169 -17.44 -9.80 12.03
CA TYR A 169 -18.46 -10.60 11.33
C TYR A 169 -19.80 -10.66 12.06
N ARG A 170 -19.79 -10.61 13.39
CA ARG A 170 -21.03 -10.54 14.20
C ARG A 170 -21.77 -9.23 13.97
N ASN A 171 -21.06 -8.11 13.88
CA ASN A 171 -21.65 -6.79 13.63
C ASN A 171 -22.23 -6.67 12.22
N GLU A 172 -21.63 -7.37 11.24
CA GLU A 172 -22.14 -7.47 9.86
C GLU A 172 -23.29 -8.49 9.70
N GLY A 173 -23.82 -9.04 10.81
CA GLY A 173 -24.96 -9.97 10.79
C GLY A 173 -24.63 -11.38 10.30
N LEU A 174 -23.35 -11.71 10.07
CA LEU A 174 -22.93 -13.04 9.67
C LEU A 174 -22.98 -14.00 10.86
N ARG A 175 -23.83 -15.03 10.79
CA ARG A 175 -23.89 -16.10 11.79
C ARG A 175 -22.66 -16.99 11.65
N MET A 176 -21.65 -16.76 12.46
CA MET A 176 -20.55 -17.70 12.64
C MET A 176 -21.07 -18.93 13.40
N SER A 177 -21.10 -20.09 12.76
CA SER A 177 -21.26 -21.37 13.46
C SER A 177 -20.14 -21.50 14.48
N LYS A 178 -20.48 -21.92 15.70
CA LYS A 178 -19.63 -22.02 16.88
C LYS A 178 -18.21 -22.54 16.58
N ILE A 179 -17.26 -21.65 16.36
CA ILE A 179 -15.85 -22.01 16.42
C ILE A 179 -15.50 -22.11 17.90
N ARG A 180 -15.32 -23.35 18.37
CA ARG A 180 -14.80 -23.61 19.72
C ARG A 180 -13.29 -23.41 19.68
N LEU A 181 -12.82 -22.25 20.14
CA LEU A 181 -11.41 -22.09 20.47
C LEU A 181 -11.10 -22.99 21.67
N LYS A 182 -10.11 -23.86 21.55
CA LYS A 182 -9.63 -24.66 22.68
C LYS A 182 -8.97 -23.71 23.70
N ALA A 183 -9.39 -23.81 24.95
CA ALA A 183 -8.73 -23.08 26.04
C ALA A 183 -7.22 -23.41 26.02
N GLY A 184 -6.37 -22.38 25.92
CA GLY A 184 -4.91 -22.49 25.87
C GLY A 184 -4.24 -22.04 24.59
N GLN A 185 -4.98 -21.77 23.50
CA GLN A 185 -4.42 -21.21 22.24
C GLN A 185 -4.50 -19.68 22.21
N SER A 186 -4.07 -19.02 23.29
CA SER A 186 -4.19 -17.58 23.49
C SER A 186 -3.15 -16.73 22.70
N LYS A 187 -2.47 -17.31 21.73
CA LYS A 187 -1.47 -16.59 20.87
C LYS A 187 -1.77 -16.67 19.38
N ASP A 188 -2.99 -16.98 19.00
CA ASP A 188 -3.37 -17.01 17.59
C ASP A 188 -3.44 -15.57 17.05
N GLN A 189 -2.31 -15.13 16.52
CA GLN A 189 -2.23 -13.91 15.78
C GLN A 189 -2.83 -14.15 14.40
N ALA A 190 -3.89 -13.41 14.04
CA ALA A 190 -4.41 -13.45 12.68
C ALA A 190 -3.62 -12.47 11.80
N LEU A 191 -3.23 -12.91 10.62
CA LEU A 191 -2.68 -12.05 9.59
C LEU A 191 -3.79 -11.14 9.06
N ILE A 192 -3.72 -9.85 9.34
CA ILE A 192 -4.73 -8.87 8.90
C ILE A 192 -4.30 -8.07 7.67
N GLY A 193 -3.03 -8.12 7.30
CA GLY A 193 -2.50 -7.45 6.13
C GLY A 193 -0.99 -7.59 6.02
N LEU A 194 -0.44 -6.97 4.99
CA LEU A 194 1.00 -6.95 4.72
C LEU A 194 1.50 -5.51 4.62
N PHE A 195 2.77 -5.35 4.92
CA PHE A 195 3.59 -4.20 4.63
C PHE A 195 4.77 -4.65 3.79
N VAL A 196 5.05 -3.98 2.68
CA VAL A 196 6.13 -4.33 1.76
C VAL A 196 7.03 -3.13 1.55
N GLU A 197 8.33 -3.35 1.68
CA GLU A 197 9.39 -2.42 1.28
C GLU A 197 10.05 -3.01 0.03
N ALA A 198 9.88 -2.38 -1.11
CA ALA A 198 10.45 -2.78 -2.39
C ALA A 198 11.52 -1.78 -2.81
N HIS A 199 12.79 -2.20 -2.82
CA HIS A 199 13.94 -1.36 -3.15
C HIS A 199 14.33 -1.59 -4.62
N LYS A 200 14.44 -0.52 -5.40
CA LYS A 200 14.83 -0.53 -6.81
C LYS A 200 16.33 -0.45 -7.07
#